data_6f219b456d59b13f60ebd4d36d0424a6
#
_entry.id   6f219b456d59b13f60ebd4d36d0424a6
#
_cell.length_a   1.000
_cell.length_b   1.000
_cell.length_c   1.000
_cell.angle_alpha   90.00
_cell.angle_beta   90.00
_cell.angle_gamma   90.00
#
_symmetry.space_group_name_H-M   'P 1'
#
loop_
_entity.id
_entity.type
_entity.pdbx_description
1 polymer ?
#
loop_
_entity_poly.entity_id
_entity_poly.type
_entity_poly.pdbx_seq_one_letter_code
_entity_poly.pdbx_strand_id
1 'polypeptide(L)'
;MCVEGDEHMFRIAICDDERQFRKRIHDILIEYMNENDILYEIDEFESGKDFISLGINLAKYDIVFLDVNMDELDGMETAQKIRKVSNDVFIVFVTAFITCAPQGRIQRRSYKIYSEK
;
A
#
# COMPACT_ATOMS: atom_id res chain seq x y z
N MET A 1 -33.17 -10.57 0.29
CA MET A 1 -32.66 -9.99 0.08
C MET A 1 -31.62 -9.83 0.18
N CYS A 2 -31.21 -9.81 -0.14
CA CYS A 2 -30.21 -9.62 0.01
C CYS A 2 -29.81 -8.61 0.41
N VAL A 3 -29.25 -8.46 0.95
CA VAL A 3 -28.85 -7.46 1.43
C VAL A 3 -27.81 -6.94 0.80
N GLU A 4 -28.02 -6.54 -0.17
CA GLU A 4 -27.12 -6.07 -0.95
C GLU A 4 -26.37 -5.00 -0.37
N GLY A 5 -26.80 -4.30 0.44
CA GLY A 5 -26.06 -3.22 0.99
C GLY A 5 -24.86 -3.65 1.75
N ASP A 6 -24.69 -4.94 1.89
CA ASP A 6 -23.59 -5.38 2.64
C ASP A 6 -22.33 -5.52 1.84
N GLU A 7 -22.37 -5.26 0.58
CA GLU A 7 -21.14 -5.37 -0.17
C GLU A 7 -20.18 -4.30 0.30
N HIS A 8 -19.07 -4.71 0.80
CA HIS A 8 -18.06 -3.78 1.33
C HIS A 8 -17.14 -3.35 0.20
N MET A 9 -16.94 -2.03 0.08
CA MET A 9 -15.98 -1.53 -0.87
C MET A 9 -14.65 -1.38 -0.13
N PHE A 10 -13.65 -2.12 -0.59
CA PHE A 10 -12.33 -2.03 0.02
C PHE A 10 -11.66 -0.73 -0.37
N ARG A 11 -11.21 0.00 0.61
CA ARG A 11 -10.51 1.24 0.37
C ARG A 11 -9.04 0.99 0.62
N ILE A 12 -8.23 1.19 -0.41
CA ILE A 12 -6.84 0.81 -0.40
C ILE A 12 -6.00 2.04 -0.66
N ALA A 13 -4.94 2.21 0.13
CA ALA A 13 -3.99 3.29 -0.08
C ALA A 13 -2.65 2.69 -0.46
N ILE A 14 -1.94 3.32 -1.37
CA ILE A 14 -0.61 2.91 -1.76
C ILE A 14 0.31 4.10 -1.57
N CYS A 15 1.31 3.94 -0.70
CA CYS A 15 2.27 5.00 -0.39
C CYS A 15 3.65 4.59 -0.85
N ASP A 16 4.18 5.27 -1.84
CA ASP A 16 5.50 4.97 -2.37
C ASP A 16 5.94 6.22 -3.13
N ASP A 17 7.19 6.61 -2.95
CA ASP A 17 7.68 7.81 -3.61
C ASP A 17 8.04 7.58 -5.07
N GLU A 18 8.01 6.34 -5.53
CA GLU A 18 8.30 6.04 -6.92
C GLU A 18 7.04 5.67 -7.67
N ARG A 19 6.74 6.46 -8.67
CA ARG A 19 5.51 6.29 -9.41
C ARG A 19 5.38 4.91 -10.06
N GLN A 20 6.50 4.40 -10.56
CA GLN A 20 6.48 3.12 -11.26
C GLN A 20 6.07 1.99 -10.33
N PHE A 21 6.49 2.07 -9.07
CA PHE A 21 6.15 1.03 -8.11
C PHE A 21 4.70 1.14 -7.68
N ARG A 22 4.23 2.37 -7.48
CA ARG A 22 2.81 2.55 -7.16
C ARG A 22 1.95 1.95 -8.26
N LYS A 23 2.34 2.23 -9.52
CA LYS A 23 1.57 1.71 -10.63
C LYS A 23 1.58 0.20 -10.68
N ARG A 24 2.72 -0.41 -10.37
CA ARG A 24 2.81 -1.85 -10.41
C ARG A 24 1.91 -2.49 -9.36
N ILE A 25 1.94 -1.96 -8.15
CA ILE A 25 1.08 -2.46 -7.09
C ILE A 25 -0.38 -2.25 -7.47
N HIS A 26 -0.67 -1.08 -8.00
CA HIS A 26 -2.02 -0.74 -8.41
C HIS A 26 -2.54 -1.73 -9.46
N ASP A 27 -1.72 -2.05 -10.46
CA ASP A 27 -2.15 -2.94 -11.51
C ASP A 27 -2.39 -4.36 -10.99
N ILE A 28 -1.54 -4.82 -10.10
CA ILE A 28 -1.69 -6.14 -9.51
C ILE A 28 -2.99 -6.20 -8.70
N LEU A 29 -3.26 -5.15 -7.93
CA LEU A 29 -4.46 -5.12 -7.11
C LEU A 29 -5.72 -5.09 -7.96
N ILE A 30 -5.72 -4.31 -9.03
CA ILE A 30 -6.88 -4.22 -9.90
C ILE A 30 -7.18 -5.60 -10.49
N GLU A 31 -6.16 -6.28 -10.95
CA GLU A 31 -6.36 -7.58 -11.55
C GLU A 31 -6.95 -8.56 -10.53
N TYR A 32 -6.40 -8.57 -9.33
CA TYR A 32 -6.86 -9.47 -8.30
C TYR A 32 -8.30 -9.16 -7.89
N MET A 33 -8.59 -7.89 -7.69
CA MET A 33 -9.93 -7.49 -7.25
C MET A 33 -10.97 -7.80 -8.30
N ASN A 34 -10.65 -7.57 -9.57
CA ASN A 34 -11.59 -7.84 -10.64
C ASN A 34 -11.82 -9.32 -10.82
N GLU A 35 -10.79 -10.13 -10.67
CA GLU A 35 -10.94 -11.57 -10.81
C GLU A 35 -11.76 -12.16 -9.69
N ASN A 36 -11.80 -11.50 -8.55
CA ASN A 36 -12.54 -12.00 -7.41
C ASN A 36 -13.82 -11.23 -7.13
N ASP A 37 -14.21 -10.36 -8.06
CA ASP A 37 -15.45 -9.59 -7.95
C ASP A 37 -15.52 -8.80 -6.66
N ILE A 38 -14.40 -8.19 -6.29
CA ILE A 38 -14.33 -7.38 -5.08
C ILE A 38 -14.43 -5.91 -5.46
N LEU A 39 -15.31 -5.19 -4.81
CA LEU A 39 -15.42 -3.75 -5.02
C LEU A 39 -14.27 -3.06 -4.32
N TYR A 40 -13.68 -2.07 -4.98
CA TYR A 40 -12.49 -1.43 -4.42
C TYR A 40 -12.39 0.02 -4.86
N GLU A 41 -11.61 0.77 -4.07
CA GLU A 41 -11.22 2.11 -4.41
C GLU A 41 -9.77 2.23 -4.00
N ILE A 42 -8.91 2.68 -4.90
CA ILE A 42 -7.48 2.75 -4.65
C ILE A 42 -7.02 4.19 -4.79
N ASP A 43 -6.34 4.70 -3.77
CA ASP A 43 -5.74 6.02 -3.80
C ASP A 43 -4.24 5.88 -3.66
N GLU A 44 -3.49 6.71 -4.38
CA GLU A 44 -2.05 6.67 -4.36
C GLU A 44 -1.50 7.93 -3.69
N PHE A 45 -0.46 7.74 -2.90
CA PHE A 45 0.21 8.82 -2.18
C PHE A 45 1.70 8.75 -2.47
N GLU A 46 2.31 9.88 -2.68
CA GLU A 46 3.72 9.93 -3.04
C GLU A 46 4.62 9.83 -1.82
N SER A 47 4.09 9.96 -0.64
CA SER A 47 4.91 9.88 0.57
C SER A 47 4.06 9.49 1.75
N GLY A 48 4.73 9.02 2.79
CA GLY A 48 4.05 8.75 4.04
C GLY A 48 3.48 10.01 4.66
N LYS A 49 4.20 11.13 4.46
CA LYS A 49 3.75 12.40 4.99
C LYS A 49 2.41 12.81 4.39
N ASP A 50 2.25 12.61 3.09
CA ASP A 50 1.00 12.94 2.43
C ASP A 50 -0.13 12.11 2.99
N PHE A 51 0.12 10.84 3.23
CA PHE A 51 -0.91 9.98 3.78
C PHE A 51 -1.29 10.40 5.20
N ILE A 52 -0.28 10.68 6.02
CA ILE A 52 -0.51 11.07 7.40
C ILE A 52 -1.24 12.41 7.48
N SER A 53 -1.05 13.26 6.48
CA SER A 53 -1.71 14.56 6.49
C SER A 53 -3.22 14.45 6.42
N LEU A 54 -3.76 13.28 6.09
CA LEU A 54 -5.19 13.08 6.11
C LEU A 54 -5.77 13.13 7.51
N GLY A 55 -4.93 12.96 8.53
CA GLY A 55 -5.40 12.97 9.90
C GLY A 55 -6.37 11.83 10.13
N ILE A 56 -7.47 12.10 10.82
CA ILE A 56 -8.40 11.05 11.15
C ILE A 56 -9.02 10.41 9.91
N ASN A 57 -8.96 11.08 8.79
CA ASN A 57 -9.55 10.54 7.57
C ASN A 57 -8.80 9.33 7.05
N LEU A 58 -7.56 9.11 7.48
CA LEU A 58 -6.85 7.93 7.03
C LEU A 58 -7.49 6.65 7.57
N ALA A 59 -8.30 6.76 8.61
CA ALA A 59 -8.94 5.59 9.19
C ALA A 59 -10.00 5.00 8.27
N LYS A 60 -10.37 5.68 7.21
CA LYS A 60 -11.34 5.13 6.26
C LYS A 60 -10.76 4.02 5.40
N TYR A 61 -9.44 3.92 5.34
CA TYR A 61 -8.82 2.90 4.53
C TYR A 61 -8.80 1.55 5.25
N ASP A 62 -9.03 0.50 4.50
CA ASP A 62 -8.96 -0.85 5.05
C ASP A 62 -7.54 -1.35 5.03
N ILE A 63 -6.80 -1.04 3.98
CA ILE A 63 -5.44 -1.52 3.79
C ILE A 63 -4.59 -0.38 3.26
N VAL A 64 -3.37 -0.28 3.77
CA VAL A 64 -2.40 0.65 3.20
C VAL A 64 -1.12 -0.12 2.89
N PHE A 65 -0.61 0.06 1.69
CA PHE A 65 0.65 -0.51 1.27
C PHE A 65 1.71 0.57 1.42
N LEU A 66 2.70 0.31 2.25
CA LEU A 66 3.74 1.29 2.56
C LEU A 66 5.09 0.82 2.08
N ASP A 67 5.76 1.65 1.31
CA ASP A 67 7.14 1.39 0.98
C ASP A 67 7.97 1.67 2.22
N VAL A 68 8.85 0.76 2.58
CA VAL A 68 9.69 0.93 3.75
C VAL A 68 10.68 2.07 3.55
N ASN A 69 11.18 2.20 2.32
CA ASN A 69 12.23 3.18 2.04
C ASN A 69 11.68 4.41 1.31
N MET A 70 11.03 5.28 2.04
CA MET A 70 10.57 6.54 1.48
C MET A 70 11.44 7.67 2.02
N ASP A 71 11.52 8.76 1.24
CA ASP A 71 12.44 9.81 1.56
C ASP A 71 12.15 10.57 2.84
N GLU A 72 11.04 11.23 2.92
CA GLU A 72 10.82 12.12 4.04
C GLU A 72 10.38 11.42 5.30
N LEU A 73 9.50 10.49 5.18
CA LEU A 73 8.98 9.77 6.32
C LEU A 73 8.92 8.33 5.90
N ASP A 74 9.79 7.50 6.43
CA ASP A 74 9.87 6.13 5.97
C ASP A 74 8.65 5.32 6.40
N GLY A 75 8.56 4.10 5.88
CA GLY A 75 7.38 3.29 6.11
C GLY A 75 7.16 2.96 7.58
N MET A 76 8.23 2.74 8.32
CA MET A 76 8.08 2.40 9.74
C MET A 76 7.54 3.57 10.53
N GLU A 77 8.06 4.77 10.29
CA GLU A 77 7.57 5.95 10.97
C GLU A 77 6.14 6.24 10.57
N THR A 78 5.83 6.05 9.30
CA THR A 78 4.47 6.25 8.82
C THR A 78 3.52 5.29 9.53
N ALA A 79 3.91 4.03 9.67
CA ALA A 79 3.07 3.04 10.34
C ALA A 79 2.83 3.43 11.79
N GLN A 80 3.85 3.93 12.47
CA GLN A 80 3.67 4.34 13.85
C GLN A 80 2.66 5.46 13.97
N LYS A 81 2.70 6.40 13.03
CA LYS A 81 1.75 7.51 13.05
C LYS A 81 0.35 7.06 12.69
N ILE A 82 0.23 6.08 11.79
CA ILE A 82 -1.07 5.51 11.48
C ILE A 82 -1.68 4.90 12.72
N ARG A 83 -0.88 4.18 13.51
CA ARG A 83 -1.39 3.53 14.70
C ARG A 83 -1.85 4.50 15.77
N LYS A 84 -1.38 5.73 15.75
CA LYS A 84 -1.88 6.74 16.66
C LYS A 84 -3.27 7.20 16.27
N VAL A 85 -3.66 6.99 15.02
CA VAL A 85 -4.95 7.40 14.54
C VAL A 85 -5.93 6.23 14.52
N SER A 86 -5.46 5.06 14.11
CA SER A 86 -6.33 3.91 13.97
C SER A 86 -5.55 2.62 14.16
N ASN A 87 -6.15 1.70 14.91
CA ASN A 87 -5.58 0.37 15.06
C ASN A 87 -6.16 -0.61 14.06
N ASP A 88 -7.13 -0.17 13.26
CA ASP A 88 -7.85 -1.10 12.40
C ASP A 88 -7.36 -1.15 10.98
N VAL A 89 -6.60 -0.17 10.54
CA VAL A 89 -6.06 -0.16 9.18
C VAL A 89 -5.01 -1.26 9.08
N PHE A 90 -5.18 -2.13 8.09
CA PHE A 90 -4.21 -3.21 7.89
C PHE A 90 -3.02 -2.64 7.12
N ILE A 91 -1.83 -2.80 7.67
CA ILE A 91 -0.62 -2.23 7.06
C ILE A 91 0.20 -3.32 6.41
N VAL A 92 0.53 -3.11 5.15
CA VAL A 92 1.37 -4.04 4.41
C VAL A 92 2.64 -3.29 4.01
N PHE A 93 3.77 -3.76 4.49
CA PHE A 93 5.05 -3.15 4.13
C PHE A 93 5.57 -3.80 2.86
N VAL A 94 5.98 -2.96 1.92
CA VAL A 94 6.56 -3.43 0.68
C VAL A 94 7.97 -2.88 0.61
N THR A 95 8.93 -3.75 0.42
CA THR A 95 10.30 -3.30 0.26
C THR A 95 10.81 -3.83 -1.06
N ALA A 96 11.48 -2.95 -1.80
CA ALA A 96 12.04 -3.31 -3.09
C ALA A 96 13.54 -3.30 -3.01
N PHE A 97 14.18 -4.21 -3.71
CA PHE A 97 15.63 -4.24 -3.77
C PHE A 97 16.05 -4.68 -5.15
N ILE A 98 17.28 -4.34 -5.50
CA ILE A 98 17.82 -4.66 -6.80
C ILE A 98 18.69 -5.89 -6.68
N THR A 99 18.45 -6.88 -7.56
CA THR A 99 19.27 -8.05 -7.59
C THR A 99 20.18 -7.97 -8.82
N CYS A 100 21.33 -8.58 -8.72
CA CYS A 100 22.28 -8.63 -9.81
C CYS A 100 22.49 -10.08 -10.23
N ALA A 101 22.64 -10.28 -11.54
CA ALA A 101 22.97 -11.60 -12.02
C ALA A 101 24.43 -11.91 -11.68
N PRO A 102 24.80 -13.18 -11.67
CA PRO A 102 26.19 -13.54 -11.38
C PRO A 102 27.19 -12.89 -12.32
N GLN A 103 26.77 -12.52 -13.50
CA GLN A 103 27.65 -11.85 -14.44
C GLN A 103 27.77 -10.36 -14.17
N GLY A 104 27.20 -9.90 -13.09
CA GLY A 104 27.29 -8.49 -12.77
C GLY A 104 26.24 -7.62 -13.39
N ARG A 105 25.32 -8.18 -14.11
CA ARG A 105 24.27 -7.37 -14.70
C ARG A 105 23.14 -7.15 -13.72
N ILE A 106 22.69 -5.91 -13.66
CA ILE A 106 21.56 -5.61 -12.82
C ILE A 106 20.33 -6.09 -13.54
N GLN A 107 19.57 -6.85 -12.85
CA GLN A 107 18.52 -7.49 -13.53
C GLN A 107 17.17 -6.96 -13.22
N ARG A 108 16.78 -6.95 -12.02
CA ARG A 108 15.43 -6.55 -11.75
C ARG A 108 15.27 -6.26 -10.30
N ARG A 109 14.20 -5.59 -10.00
CA ARG A 109 13.85 -5.34 -8.62
C ARG A 109 13.03 -6.49 -8.09
N SER A 110 13.32 -6.84 -6.88
CA SER A 110 12.54 -7.84 -6.17
C SER A 110 11.80 -7.14 -5.04
N TYR A 111 10.72 -7.76 -4.60
CA TYR A 111 9.90 -7.17 -3.55
C TYR A 111 9.74 -8.16 -2.43
N LYS A 112 9.74 -7.63 -1.22
CA LYS A 112 9.34 -8.40 -0.06
C LYS A 112 8.16 -7.71 0.58
N ILE A 113 7.22 -8.49 1.06
CA ILE A 113 5.99 -7.96 1.60
C ILE A 113 5.83 -8.46 3.01
N TYR A 114 5.61 -7.52 3.92
CA TYR A 114 5.35 -7.84 5.32
C TYR A 114 4.03 -7.20 5.70
N SER A 115 3.26 -7.86 6.55
CA SER A 115 2.00 -7.29 6.97
C SER A 115 1.97 -7.14 8.47
N GLU A 116 1.20 -6.15 8.91
CA GLU A 116 1.06 -5.89 10.32
C GLU A 116 -0.32 -5.35 10.58
N LYS A 117 -0.95 -5.79 11.62
CA LYS A 117 -2.22 -5.24 11.99
C LYS A 117 -2.30 -4.90 13.46
#